data_aaaf3ca84d3d50d06214080467c0c545
#
_entry.id   aaaf3ca84d3d50d06214080467c0c545
#
_cell.length_a   1.000
_cell.length_b   1.000
_cell.length_c   1.000
_cell.angle_alpha   90.00
_cell.angle_beta   90.00
_cell.angle_gamma   90.00
#
_symmetry.space_group_name_H-M   'P 1'
#
loop_
_entity.id
_entity.type
_entity.pdbx_description
1 polymer ?
#
loop_
_entity_poly.entity_id
_entity_poly.type
_entity_poly.pdbx_seq_one_letter_code
_entity_poly.pdbx_strand_id
1 'polypeptide(L)'
;MVETYRKEIVQHVIRNLLDIQLLRIVQAKPTWGYRIKKQVETEFDMKLRHGALYPALNALEARGFLESRRERESGRSRKVYAITENGRLYLQAYYGILRAQVEGEDGRKID
;
A
#
# COMPACT_ATOMS: atom_id res chain seq x y z
N MET A 1 -9.07 -15.03 -20.10
CA MET A 1 -9.90 -13.81 -20.09
C MET A 1 -9.66 -13.02 -18.81
N VAL A 2 -9.97 -13.62 -17.66
CA VAL A 2 -9.74 -12.95 -16.38
C VAL A 2 -8.27 -12.58 -16.19
N GLU A 3 -7.35 -13.46 -16.58
CA GLU A 3 -5.93 -13.20 -16.42
C GLU A 3 -5.44 -12.00 -17.23
N THR A 4 -5.99 -11.79 -18.43
CA THR A 4 -5.62 -10.66 -19.25
C THR A 4 -6.03 -9.34 -18.59
N TYR A 5 -7.26 -9.29 -18.13
CA TYR A 5 -7.76 -8.09 -17.47
C TYR A 5 -7.15 -7.89 -16.09
N ARG A 6 -6.81 -9.00 -15.40
CA ARG A 6 -6.17 -8.90 -14.10
C ARG A 6 -4.87 -8.11 -14.19
N LYS A 7 -4.04 -8.42 -15.17
CA LYS A 7 -2.77 -7.74 -15.35
C LYS A 7 -2.95 -6.24 -15.57
N GLU A 8 -3.92 -5.90 -16.40
CA GLU A 8 -4.23 -4.51 -16.70
C GLU A 8 -4.70 -3.76 -15.44
N ILE A 9 -5.59 -4.39 -14.68
CA ILE A 9 -6.14 -3.77 -13.46
C ILE A 9 -5.05 -3.64 -12.38
N VAL A 10 -4.18 -4.65 -12.26
CA VAL A 10 -3.05 -4.56 -11.32
C VAL A 10 -2.18 -3.34 -11.63
N GLN A 11 -1.90 -3.09 -12.92
CA GLN A 11 -1.13 -1.92 -13.30
C GLN A 11 -1.85 -0.62 -12.91
N HIS A 12 -3.16 -0.58 -13.06
CA HIS A 12 -3.99 0.56 -12.63
C HIS A 12 -3.87 0.78 -11.13
N VAL A 13 -4.00 -0.29 -10.35
CA VAL A 13 -3.94 -0.22 -8.89
C VAL A 13 -2.57 0.28 -8.44
N ILE A 14 -1.51 -0.28 -8.99
CA ILE A 14 -0.15 0.10 -8.60
C ILE A 14 0.13 1.55 -9.00
N ARG A 15 -0.33 1.98 -10.16
CA ARG A 15 -0.07 3.35 -10.61
C ARG A 15 -0.83 4.39 -9.80
N ASN A 16 -2.05 4.10 -9.41
CA ASN A 16 -2.94 5.10 -8.82
C ASN A 16 -3.14 4.94 -7.33
N LEU A 17 -2.93 3.74 -6.79
CA LEU A 17 -3.21 3.42 -5.39
C LEU A 17 -1.99 2.76 -4.72
N LEU A 18 -0.79 3.12 -5.13
CA LEU A 18 0.41 2.56 -4.51
C LEU A 18 0.47 2.89 -3.03
N ASP A 19 0.09 4.10 -2.64
CA ASP A 19 0.05 4.52 -1.25
C ASP A 19 -0.80 3.57 -0.40
N ILE A 20 -1.97 3.19 -0.90
CA ILE A 20 -2.85 2.24 -0.21
C ILE A 20 -2.17 0.88 -0.06
N GLN A 21 -1.49 0.42 -1.10
CA GLN A 21 -0.82 -0.89 -1.04
C GLN A 21 0.30 -0.89 0.00
N LEU A 22 1.04 0.21 0.08
CA LEU A 22 2.11 0.33 1.07
C LEU A 22 1.54 0.32 2.49
N LEU A 23 0.44 1.04 2.72
CA LEU A 23 -0.22 1.03 4.03
C LEU A 23 -0.73 -0.36 4.41
N ARG A 24 -1.31 -1.08 3.44
CA ARG A 24 -1.79 -2.45 3.68
C ARG A 24 -0.67 -3.36 4.18
N ILE A 25 0.49 -3.25 3.55
CA ILE A 25 1.63 -4.10 3.91
C ILE A 25 2.19 -3.72 5.27
N VAL A 26 2.35 -2.43 5.52
CA VAL A 26 2.96 -1.96 6.77
C VAL A 26 2.02 -2.17 7.96
N GLN A 27 0.70 -2.19 7.76
CA GLN A 27 -0.22 -2.38 8.88
C GLN A 27 -0.06 -3.74 9.55
N ALA A 28 0.40 -4.74 8.82
CA ALA A 28 0.57 -6.09 9.38
C ALA A 28 1.66 -6.09 10.44
N LYS A 29 2.76 -5.40 10.18
CA LYS A 29 3.85 -5.20 11.13
C LYS A 29 4.82 -4.17 10.56
N PRO A 30 5.57 -3.48 11.40
CA PRO A 30 6.61 -2.56 10.92
C PRO A 30 7.63 -3.31 10.06
N THR A 31 8.09 -2.65 9.00
CA THR A 31 9.05 -3.26 8.09
C THR A 31 9.78 -2.17 7.29
N TRP A 32 10.85 -2.57 6.61
CA TRP A 32 11.70 -1.63 5.86
C TRP A 32 11.38 -1.65 4.37
N GLY A 33 11.83 -0.58 3.67
CA GLY A 33 11.45 -0.34 2.28
C GLY A 33 11.69 -1.49 1.34
N TYR A 34 12.86 -2.14 1.42
CA TYR A 34 13.16 -3.26 0.54
C TYR A 34 12.16 -4.40 0.72
N ARG A 35 11.80 -4.69 1.96
CA ARG A 35 10.83 -5.76 2.23
C ARG A 35 9.44 -5.39 1.75
N ILE A 36 9.06 -4.14 1.94
CA ILE A 36 7.79 -3.63 1.41
C ILE A 36 7.74 -3.84 -0.10
N LYS A 37 8.81 -3.44 -0.79
CA LYS A 37 8.93 -3.61 -2.24
C LYS A 37 8.73 -5.07 -2.65
N LYS A 38 9.42 -5.99 -1.96
CA LYS A 38 9.33 -7.41 -2.28
C LYS A 38 7.93 -7.96 -2.05
N GLN A 39 7.25 -7.51 -1.00
CA GLN A 39 5.89 -7.96 -0.74
C GLN A 39 4.91 -7.48 -1.80
N VAL A 40 5.04 -6.23 -2.26
CA VAL A 40 4.20 -5.73 -3.35
C VAL A 40 4.46 -6.52 -4.63
N GLU A 41 5.74 -6.74 -4.95
CA GLU A 41 6.10 -7.48 -6.17
C GLU A 41 5.58 -8.91 -6.15
N THR A 42 5.64 -9.55 -4.99
CA THR A 42 5.14 -10.92 -4.85
C THR A 42 3.62 -10.97 -4.94
N GLU A 43 2.94 -10.06 -4.26
CA GLU A 43 1.48 -10.06 -4.23
C GLU A 43 0.90 -9.83 -5.63
N PHE A 44 1.48 -8.91 -6.39
CA PHE A 44 0.92 -8.50 -7.67
C PHE A 44 1.64 -9.08 -8.88
N ASP A 45 2.69 -9.87 -8.66
CA ASP A 45 3.49 -10.50 -9.70
C ASP A 45 3.99 -9.46 -10.71
N MET A 46 4.67 -8.44 -10.19
CA MET A 46 5.20 -7.37 -11.01
C MET A 46 6.44 -6.75 -10.36
N LYS A 47 7.20 -6.01 -11.15
CA LYS A 47 8.36 -5.26 -10.65
C LYS A 47 7.94 -3.87 -10.23
N LEU A 48 8.46 -3.42 -9.10
CA LEU A 48 8.22 -2.07 -8.58
C LEU A 48 9.54 -1.28 -8.58
N ARG A 49 9.53 -0.14 -9.23
CA ARG A 49 10.72 0.68 -9.34
C ARG A 49 11.00 1.44 -8.04
N HIS A 50 12.28 1.60 -7.71
CA HIS A 50 12.69 2.43 -6.58
C HIS A 50 12.14 3.84 -6.69
N GLY A 51 12.11 4.39 -7.91
CA GLY A 51 11.60 5.74 -8.16
C GLY A 51 10.11 5.88 -7.87
N ALA A 52 9.36 4.79 -7.82
CA ALA A 52 7.95 4.83 -7.42
C ALA A 52 7.79 4.60 -5.92
N LEU A 53 8.58 3.68 -5.35
CA LEU A 53 8.44 3.26 -3.96
C LEU A 53 8.77 4.36 -2.96
N TYR A 54 9.99 4.90 -3.02
CA TYR A 54 10.47 5.79 -1.96
C TYR A 54 9.77 7.13 -1.93
N PRO A 55 9.45 7.77 -3.06
CA PRO A 55 8.61 8.97 -3.00
C PRO A 55 7.24 8.72 -2.39
N ALA A 56 6.64 7.54 -2.64
CA ALA A 56 5.35 7.21 -2.05
C ALA A 56 5.45 7.02 -0.54
N LEU A 57 6.49 6.33 -0.07
CA LEU A 57 6.72 6.18 1.37
C LEU A 57 6.95 7.53 2.04
N ASN A 58 7.75 8.39 1.41
CA ASN A 58 8.02 9.72 1.94
C ASN A 58 6.75 10.57 2.00
N ALA A 59 5.90 10.47 0.98
CA ALA A 59 4.63 11.21 0.96
C ALA A 59 3.69 10.74 2.09
N LEU A 60 3.63 9.43 2.33
CA LEU A 60 2.82 8.88 3.41
C LEU A 60 3.32 9.33 4.77
N GLU A 61 4.64 9.37 4.94
CA GLU A 61 5.24 9.84 6.18
C GLU A 61 4.96 11.34 6.37
N ALA A 62 5.08 12.13 5.32
CA ALA A 62 4.81 13.56 5.37
C ALA A 62 3.35 13.86 5.73
N ARG A 63 2.42 13.00 5.32
CA ARG A 63 1.01 13.13 5.65
C ARG A 63 0.66 12.60 7.04
N GLY A 64 1.62 11.99 7.74
CA GLY A 64 1.38 11.45 9.06
C GLY A 64 0.71 10.08 9.06
N PHE A 65 0.70 9.38 7.93
CA PHE A 65 0.11 8.03 7.84
C PHE A 65 1.12 6.94 8.15
N LEU A 66 2.40 7.23 7.98
CA LEU A 66 3.50 6.37 8.40
C LEU A 66 4.43 7.16 9.29
N GLU A 67 5.12 6.45 10.16
CA GLU A 67 6.25 6.99 10.89
C GLU A 67 7.41 6.04 10.70
N SER A 68 8.64 6.54 10.87
CA SER A 68 9.81 5.71 10.64
C SER A 68 10.82 5.92 11.74
N ARG A 69 11.65 4.92 11.93
CA ARG A 69 12.78 4.98 12.84
C ARG A 69 13.94 4.21 12.22
N ARG A 70 15.15 4.54 12.66
CA ARG A 70 16.32 3.80 12.23
C ARG A 70 16.55 2.65 13.18
N GLU A 71 16.80 1.47 12.62
CA GLU A 71 17.17 0.30 13.38
C GLU A 71 18.48 -0.24 12.86
N ARG A 72 19.30 -0.71 13.77
CA ARG A 72 20.57 -1.37 13.40
C ARG A 72 20.39 -2.87 13.48
N GLU A 73 20.79 -3.53 12.41
CA GLU A 73 20.79 -4.98 12.37
C GLU A 73 21.99 -5.44 11.56
N SER A 74 22.80 -6.30 12.15
CA SER A 74 23.99 -6.85 11.49
C SER A 74 24.91 -5.75 10.95
N GLY A 75 25.08 -4.68 11.72
CA GLY A 75 25.96 -3.57 11.34
C GLY A 75 25.37 -2.61 10.32
N ARG A 76 24.13 -2.83 9.86
CA ARG A 76 23.47 -1.95 8.92
C ARG A 76 22.37 -1.16 9.60
N SER A 77 22.27 0.11 9.22
CA SER A 77 21.17 0.96 9.63
C SER A 77 20.06 0.87 8.60
N ARG A 78 18.85 0.57 9.05
CA ARG A 78 17.67 0.47 8.17
C ARG A 78 16.58 1.37 8.68
N LYS A 79 15.88 1.98 7.73
CA LYS A 79 14.71 2.79 8.06
C LYS A 79 13.49 1.87 8.07
N VAL A 80 12.86 1.75 9.24
CA VAL A 80 11.71 0.88 9.46
C VAL A 80 10.47 1.75 9.55
N TYR A 81 9.45 1.40 8.78
CA TYR A 81 8.18 2.13 8.73
C TYR A 81 7.13 1.41 9.54
N ALA A 82 6.31 2.19 10.24
CA ALA A 82 5.16 1.69 10.98
C ALA A 82 3.94 2.54 10.63
N ILE A 83 2.77 1.93 10.63
CA ILE A 83 1.54 2.67 10.36
C ILE A 83 1.14 3.44 11.61
N THR A 84 0.65 4.67 11.42
CA THR A 84 0.13 5.48 12.52
C THR A 84 -1.37 5.24 12.68
N GLU A 85 -1.96 5.81 13.74
CA GLU A 85 -3.41 5.77 13.91
C GLU A 85 -4.12 6.41 12.72
N ASN A 86 -3.62 7.56 12.26
CA ASN A 86 -4.20 8.21 11.09
C ASN A 86 -4.07 7.36 9.84
N GLY A 87 -2.96 6.65 9.69
CA GLY A 87 -2.78 5.72 8.57
C GLY A 87 -3.80 4.59 8.61
N ARG A 88 -4.08 4.06 9.81
CA ARG A 88 -5.11 3.03 9.96
C ARG A 88 -6.49 3.54 9.59
N LEU A 89 -6.82 4.75 10.02
CA LEU A 89 -8.11 5.35 9.70
C LEU A 89 -8.26 5.58 8.21
N TYR A 90 -7.22 6.06 7.57
CA TYR A 90 -7.22 6.26 6.12
C TYR A 90 -7.47 4.94 5.38
N LEU A 91 -6.76 3.89 5.80
CA LEU A 91 -6.90 2.56 5.20
C LEU A 91 -8.29 1.98 5.44
N GLN A 92 -8.85 2.17 6.63
CA GLN A 92 -10.21 1.71 6.94
C GLN A 92 -11.26 2.41 6.08
N ALA A 93 -11.07 3.69 5.81
CA ALA A 93 -11.96 4.42 4.91
C ALA A 93 -11.95 3.82 3.51
N TYR A 94 -10.76 3.48 3.02
CA TYR A 94 -10.62 2.82 1.73
C TYR A 94 -11.34 1.46 1.72
N TYR A 95 -11.13 0.65 2.76
CA TYR A 95 -11.81 -0.65 2.86
C TYR A 95 -13.32 -0.51 2.91
N GLY A 96 -13.82 0.53 3.56
CA GLY A 96 -15.25 0.79 3.61
C GLY A 96 -15.83 1.02 2.22
N ILE A 97 -15.12 1.80 1.40
CA ILE A 97 -15.53 2.05 0.02
C ILE A 97 -15.54 0.76 -0.79
N LEU A 98 -14.48 -0.03 -0.66
CA LEU A 98 -14.38 -1.31 -1.38
C LEU A 98 -15.49 -2.27 -0.97
N ARG A 99 -15.77 -2.36 0.33
CA ARG A 99 -16.82 -3.24 0.82
C ARG A 99 -18.17 -2.87 0.24
N ALA A 100 -18.49 -1.59 0.24
CA ALA A 100 -19.75 -1.11 -0.32
C ALA A 100 -19.89 -1.50 -1.79
N GLN A 101 -18.80 -1.38 -2.54
CA GLN A 101 -18.80 -1.74 -3.96
C GLN A 101 -18.97 -3.25 -4.17
N VAL A 102 -18.19 -4.05 -3.41
CA VAL A 102 -18.21 -5.51 -3.55
C VAL A 102 -19.53 -6.08 -3.09
N GLU A 103 -20.12 -5.51 -2.05
CA GLU A 103 -21.41 -6.00 -1.52
C GLU A 103 -22.60 -5.53 -2.36
N GLY A 104 -22.34 -4.83 -3.44
CA GLY A 104 -23.40 -4.48 -4.39
C GLY A 104 -24.25 -3.30 -4.00
N GLU A 105 -23.76 -2.45 -3.10
CA GLU A 105 -24.50 -1.25 -2.71
C GLU A 105 -24.37 -0.15 -3.77
N ASP A 106 -23.27 -0.17 -4.53
CA ASP A 106 -23.07 0.76 -5.61
C ASP A 106 -24.07 0.43 -6.73
N GLY A 107 -24.65 1.44 -7.30
CA GLY A 107 -25.63 1.26 -8.36
C GLY A 107 -27.04 0.95 -7.89
N ARG A 108 -27.24 0.48 -6.67
CA ARG A 108 -28.58 0.19 -6.15
C ARG A 108 -29.37 1.46 -5.88
N LYS A 109 -28.68 2.53 -5.59
CA LYS A 109 -29.29 3.81 -5.23
C LYS A 109 -29.23 4.81 -6.35
N ILE A 110 -28.89 4.38 -7.53
CA ILE A 110 -28.84 5.21 -8.72
C ILE A 110 -30.16 5.08 -9.46
N ASP A 111 -31.20 5.51 -8.89
CA ASP A 111 -32.51 5.46 -9.54
C ASP A 111 -32.95 6.84 -9.94
#